data_83f37d8f26eb2590ef5fb08dbbcd15da
#
_entry.id   83f37d8f26eb2590ef5fb08dbbcd15da
#
_cell.length_a   1.000
_cell.length_b   1.000
_cell.length_c   1.000
_cell.angle_alpha   90.00
_cell.angle_beta   90.00
_cell.angle_gamma   90.00
#
_symmetry.space_group_name_H-M   'P 1'
#
loop_
_entity.id
_entity.type
_entity.pdbx_description
1 polymer ?
#
loop_
_entity_poly.entity_id
_entity_poly.type
_entity_poly.pdbx_seq_one_letter_code
_entity_poly.pdbx_strand_id
1 'polypeptide(L)'
;MRLSRRLRQERTETELSGSQFSTLGWISTEGPLTIGRLAELERVTAPSMNRTVNCLVDAGYATRTASPDDGRKVIVSATATGEAIVLETRRRRDAWLAKRFAALTPAERETLAEATTILRRLTDQ
;
A
#
# COMPACT_ATOMS: atom_id res chain seq x y z
N MET A 1 14.31 11.30 2.83
CA MET A 1 15.28 10.35 2.25
C MET A 1 15.12 10.27 0.74
N ARG A 2 16.21 10.25 -0.01
CA ARG A 2 16.19 10.22 -1.50
C ARG A 2 15.60 8.92 -2.05
N LEU A 3 15.91 7.76 -1.45
CA LEU A 3 15.43 6.45 -1.92
C LEU A 3 13.91 6.33 -1.82
N SER A 4 13.32 6.63 -0.67
CA SER A 4 11.88 6.55 -0.48
C SER A 4 11.12 7.56 -1.36
N ARG A 5 11.74 8.72 -1.63
CA ARG A 5 11.20 9.69 -2.58
C ARG A 5 11.21 9.12 -4.01
N ARG A 6 12.33 8.49 -4.41
CA ARG A 6 12.44 7.89 -5.74
C ARG A 6 11.47 6.74 -5.95
N LEU A 7 11.34 5.86 -4.96
CA LEU A 7 10.37 4.76 -5.02
C LEU A 7 8.92 5.28 -5.15
N ARG A 8 8.62 6.41 -4.53
CA ARG A 8 7.30 7.05 -4.69
C ARG A 8 7.10 7.65 -6.08
N GLN A 9 8.16 8.09 -6.75
CA GLN A 9 8.10 8.62 -8.12
C GLN A 9 7.89 7.54 -9.16
N GLU A 10 8.22 6.28 -8.86
CA GLU A 10 7.98 5.13 -9.75
C GLU A 10 6.52 4.62 -9.68
N ARG A 11 5.59 5.47 -9.26
CA ARG A 11 4.16 5.17 -9.34
C ARG A 11 3.67 5.23 -10.78
N THR A 12 2.62 4.49 -11.06
CA THR A 12 1.80 4.73 -12.24
C THR A 12 1.30 6.18 -12.22
N GLU A 13 1.13 6.79 -13.38
CA GLU A 13 0.48 8.10 -13.53
C GLU A 13 -1.00 7.99 -13.14
N THR A 14 -1.26 7.73 -11.87
CA THR A 14 -2.59 7.78 -11.28
C THR A 14 -2.69 9.06 -10.46
N GLU A 15 -3.86 9.63 -10.41
CA GLU A 15 -4.16 10.81 -9.58
C GLU A 15 -4.17 10.50 -8.07
N LEU A 16 -3.83 9.28 -7.68
CA LEU A 16 -3.85 8.84 -6.29
C LEU A 16 -2.71 9.47 -5.47
N SER A 17 -3.09 10.04 -4.32
CA SER A 17 -2.12 10.50 -3.32
C SER A 17 -1.38 9.31 -2.68
N GLY A 18 -0.33 9.62 -1.91
CA GLY A 18 0.42 8.60 -1.17
C GLY A 18 -0.43 7.80 -0.19
N SER A 19 -1.30 8.49 0.55
CA SER A 19 -2.20 7.85 1.52
C SER A 19 -3.30 7.03 0.84
N GLN A 20 -3.84 7.50 -0.27
CA GLN A 20 -4.82 6.75 -1.07
C GLN A 20 -4.21 5.46 -1.62
N PHE A 21 -3.02 5.53 -2.17
CA PHE A 21 -2.31 4.37 -2.69
C PHE A 21 -1.96 3.38 -1.58
N SER A 22 -1.48 3.85 -0.43
CA SER A 22 -1.17 3.02 0.73
C SER A 22 -2.42 2.29 1.25
N THR A 23 -3.54 3.00 1.37
CA THR A 23 -4.82 2.41 1.78
C THR A 23 -5.28 1.32 0.81
N LEU A 24 -5.21 1.60 -0.49
CA LEU A 24 -5.54 0.63 -1.53
C LEU A 24 -4.63 -0.61 -1.45
N GLY A 25 -3.35 -0.41 -1.16
CA GLY A 25 -2.39 -1.49 -0.94
C GLY A 25 -2.77 -2.40 0.22
N TRP A 26 -3.26 -1.84 1.33
CA TRP A 26 -3.72 -2.62 2.48
C TRP A 26 -4.90 -3.54 2.10
N ILE A 27 -5.94 -3.01 1.49
CA ILE A 27 -7.11 -3.81 1.10
C ILE A 27 -6.80 -4.81 -0.01
N SER A 28 -5.84 -4.53 -0.86
CA SER A 28 -5.36 -5.48 -1.87
C SER A 28 -4.57 -6.64 -1.26
N THR A 29 -3.77 -6.38 -0.23
CA THR A 29 -2.89 -7.37 0.41
C THR A 29 -3.61 -8.19 1.48
N GLU A 30 -4.32 -7.50 2.38
CA GLU A 30 -4.98 -8.11 3.54
C GLU A 30 -6.39 -8.61 3.22
N GLY A 31 -6.95 -8.22 2.08
CA GLY A 31 -8.34 -8.46 1.74
C GLY A 31 -9.27 -7.37 2.27
N PRO A 32 -10.60 -7.60 2.28
CA PRO A 32 -11.55 -6.60 2.75
C PRO A 32 -11.31 -6.22 4.21
N LEU A 33 -11.32 -4.91 4.49
CA LEU A 33 -11.06 -4.34 5.81
C LEU A 33 -12.12 -3.31 6.18
N THR A 34 -12.36 -3.14 7.48
CA THR A 34 -13.23 -2.07 7.99
C THR A 34 -12.52 -0.72 7.96
N ILE A 35 -13.30 0.37 7.96
CA ILE A 35 -12.76 1.73 8.06
C ILE A 35 -11.90 1.89 9.32
N GLY A 36 -12.36 1.35 10.45
CA GLY A 36 -11.62 1.42 11.71
C GLY A 36 -10.26 0.72 11.62
N ARG A 37 -10.23 -0.46 11.01
CA ARG A 37 -8.97 -1.19 10.84
C ARG A 37 -8.01 -0.47 9.89
N LEU A 38 -8.50 0.08 8.80
CA LEU A 38 -7.71 0.89 7.88
C LEU A 38 -7.14 2.14 8.56
N ALA A 39 -7.95 2.82 9.37
CA ALA A 39 -7.51 3.98 10.13
C ALA A 39 -6.37 3.63 11.09
N GLU A 40 -6.45 2.49 11.79
CA GLU A 40 -5.39 1.99 12.66
C GLU A 40 -4.09 1.71 11.87
N LEU A 41 -4.19 0.99 10.75
CA LEU A 41 -3.03 0.63 9.93
C LEU A 41 -2.32 1.87 9.36
N GLU A 42 -3.08 2.86 8.92
CA GLU A 42 -2.54 4.12 8.39
C GLU A 42 -2.23 5.15 9.48
N ARG A 43 -2.58 4.87 10.73
CA ARG A 43 -2.39 5.78 11.87
C ARG A 43 -3.04 7.14 11.66
N VAL A 44 -4.27 7.13 11.17
CA VAL A 44 -5.09 8.31 10.95
C VAL A 44 -6.42 8.18 11.68
N THR A 45 -7.19 9.27 11.74
CA THR A 45 -8.53 9.24 12.32
C THR A 45 -9.54 8.55 11.38
N ALA A 46 -10.63 8.03 11.94
CA ALA A 46 -11.70 7.44 11.14
C ALA A 46 -12.31 8.43 10.13
N PRO A 47 -12.60 9.71 10.48
CA PRO A 47 -13.05 10.69 9.49
C PRO A 47 -12.06 10.92 8.34
N SER A 48 -10.76 10.96 8.65
CA SER A 48 -9.71 11.07 7.63
C SER A 48 -9.70 9.86 6.70
N MET A 49 -9.78 8.64 7.27
CA MET A 49 -9.85 7.41 6.49
C MET A 49 -11.13 7.35 5.62
N ASN A 50 -12.26 7.81 6.14
CA ASN A 50 -13.49 7.89 5.34
C ASN A 50 -13.31 8.75 4.09
N ARG A 51 -12.64 9.89 4.21
CA ARG A 51 -12.34 10.76 3.05
C ARG A 51 -11.44 10.06 2.04
N THR A 52 -10.40 9.39 2.51
CA THR A 52 -9.49 8.61 1.65
C THR A 52 -10.26 7.51 0.90
N VAL A 53 -11.08 6.75 1.60
CA VAL A 53 -11.90 5.68 0.99
C VAL A 53 -12.92 6.25 0.02
N ASN A 54 -13.55 7.39 0.33
CA ASN A 54 -14.47 8.05 -0.62
C ASN A 54 -13.77 8.36 -1.95
N CYS A 55 -12.55 8.89 -1.90
CA CYS A 55 -11.77 9.16 -3.11
C CYS A 55 -11.51 7.87 -3.91
N LEU A 56 -11.17 6.78 -3.23
CA LEU A 56 -10.93 5.49 -3.88
C LEU A 56 -12.20 4.91 -4.51
N VAL A 57 -13.33 5.03 -3.83
CA VAL A 57 -14.63 4.57 -4.36
C VAL A 57 -15.06 5.41 -5.55
N ASP A 58 -14.97 6.73 -5.46
CA ASP A 58 -15.32 7.65 -6.54
C ASP A 58 -14.44 7.42 -7.79
N ALA A 59 -13.19 7.06 -7.60
CA ALA A 59 -12.27 6.73 -8.68
C ALA A 59 -12.46 5.31 -9.26
N GLY A 60 -13.32 4.49 -8.65
CA GLY A 60 -13.58 3.12 -9.09
C GLY A 60 -12.55 2.08 -8.65
N TYR A 61 -11.69 2.41 -7.67
CA TYR A 61 -10.63 1.53 -7.18
C TYR A 61 -11.03 0.70 -5.95
N ALA A 62 -12.10 1.09 -5.28
CA ALA A 62 -12.61 0.39 -4.10
C ALA A 62 -14.15 0.39 -4.09
N THR A 63 -14.72 -0.52 -3.31
CA THR A 63 -16.15 -0.59 -3.04
C THR A 63 -16.39 -0.65 -1.55
N ARG A 64 -17.56 -0.18 -1.12
CA ARG A 64 -18.07 -0.30 0.25
C ARG A 64 -19.22 -1.28 0.26
N THR A 65 -19.20 -2.22 1.21
CA THR A 65 -20.30 -3.15 1.46
C THR A 65 -20.57 -3.24 2.96
N ALA A 66 -21.79 -3.63 3.33
CA ALA A 66 -22.08 -3.91 4.73
C ALA A 66 -21.39 -5.21 5.15
N SER A 67 -20.90 -5.25 6.40
CA SER A 67 -20.31 -6.47 6.94
C SER A 67 -21.37 -7.57 7.04
N PRO A 68 -21.07 -8.82 6.61
CA PRO A 68 -21.98 -9.95 6.80
C PRO A 68 -22.26 -10.27 8.26
N ASP A 69 -21.29 -10.00 9.15
CA ASP A 69 -21.36 -10.31 10.58
C ASP A 69 -22.01 -9.19 11.39
N ASP A 70 -21.85 -7.95 10.98
CA ASP A 70 -22.41 -6.77 11.64
C ASP A 70 -22.75 -5.71 10.58
N GLY A 71 -24.05 -5.57 10.26
CA GLY A 71 -24.54 -4.61 9.28
C GLY A 71 -24.27 -3.15 9.59
N ARG A 72 -23.78 -2.81 10.81
CA ARG A 72 -23.35 -1.46 11.20
C ARG A 72 -21.96 -1.13 10.71
N LYS A 73 -21.14 -2.14 10.44
CA LYS A 73 -19.77 -1.97 9.96
C LYS A 73 -19.75 -1.99 8.43
N VAL A 74 -18.95 -1.10 7.88
CA VAL A 74 -18.67 -1.04 6.44
C VAL A 74 -17.34 -1.72 6.17
N ILE A 75 -17.34 -2.60 5.20
CA ILE A 75 -16.15 -3.27 4.68
C ILE A 75 -15.75 -2.61 3.37
N VAL A 76 -14.47 -2.32 3.22
CA VAL A 76 -13.86 -1.75 2.01
C VAL A 76 -13.10 -2.85 1.29
N SER A 77 -13.39 -3.03 0.03
CA SER A 77 -12.73 -4.01 -0.84
C SER A 77 -12.11 -3.32 -2.05
N ALA A 78 -11.00 -3.85 -2.56
CA ALA A 78 -10.44 -3.39 -3.82
C ALA A 78 -11.27 -3.92 -4.99
N THR A 79 -11.45 -3.10 -6.02
CA THR A 79 -11.99 -3.54 -7.30
C THR A 79 -10.90 -4.19 -8.14
N ALA A 80 -11.26 -4.87 -9.22
CA ALA A 80 -10.28 -5.41 -10.17
C ALA A 80 -9.37 -4.30 -10.73
N THR A 81 -9.90 -3.11 -11.01
CA THR A 81 -9.13 -1.94 -11.43
C THR A 81 -8.17 -1.47 -10.34
N GLY A 82 -8.62 -1.44 -9.08
CA GLY A 82 -7.78 -1.08 -7.94
C GLY A 82 -6.63 -2.07 -7.73
N GLU A 83 -6.91 -3.35 -7.80
CA GLU A 83 -5.88 -4.40 -7.71
C GLU A 83 -4.86 -4.31 -8.85
N ALA A 84 -5.31 -4.04 -10.07
CA ALA A 84 -4.43 -3.87 -11.23
C ALA A 84 -3.46 -2.70 -11.04
N ILE A 85 -3.91 -1.57 -10.49
CA ILE A 85 -3.06 -0.42 -10.21
C ILE A 85 -2.02 -0.74 -9.14
N VAL A 86 -2.40 -1.43 -8.08
CA VAL A 86 -1.46 -1.86 -7.03
C VAL A 86 -0.40 -2.78 -7.61
N LEU A 87 -0.81 -3.77 -8.40
CA LEU A 87 0.09 -4.73 -9.03
C LEU A 87 1.07 -4.05 -9.99
N GLU A 88 0.59 -3.17 -10.84
CA GLU A 88 1.41 -2.42 -11.79
C GLU A 88 2.43 -1.53 -11.09
N THR A 89 2.03 -0.84 -10.04
CA THR A 89 2.93 0.01 -9.25
C THR A 89 4.03 -0.82 -8.56
N ARG A 90 3.66 -1.97 -8.00
CA ARG A 90 4.65 -2.90 -7.40
C ARG A 90 5.62 -3.40 -8.44
N ARG A 91 5.14 -3.78 -9.60
CA ARG A 91 5.98 -4.26 -10.73
C ARG A 91 6.99 -3.20 -11.15
N ARG A 92 6.60 -1.95 -11.26
CA ARG A 92 7.50 -0.83 -11.59
C ARG A 92 8.57 -0.60 -10.52
N ARG A 93 8.18 -0.65 -9.24
CA ARG A 93 9.12 -0.55 -8.12
C ARG A 93 10.13 -1.68 -8.11
N ASP A 94 9.67 -2.90 -8.30
CA ASP A 94 10.51 -4.09 -8.35
C ASP A 94 11.51 -4.02 -9.51
N ALA A 95 11.06 -3.63 -10.69
CA ALA A 95 11.92 -3.45 -11.86
C ALA A 95 12.97 -2.36 -11.62
N TRP A 96 12.60 -1.25 -11.01
CA TRP A 96 13.52 -0.16 -10.66
C TRP A 96 14.56 -0.62 -9.64
N LEU A 97 14.14 -1.33 -8.59
CA LEU A 97 15.02 -1.88 -7.57
C LEU A 97 15.95 -2.95 -8.13
N ALA A 98 15.43 -3.86 -8.96
CA ALA A 98 16.22 -4.94 -9.56
C ALA A 98 17.42 -4.41 -10.36
N LYS A 99 17.22 -3.33 -11.11
CA LYS A 99 18.32 -2.69 -11.86
C LYS A 99 19.41 -2.16 -10.93
N ARG A 100 19.05 -1.60 -9.77
CA ARG A 100 20.02 -1.05 -8.81
C ARG A 100 20.71 -2.15 -8.02
N PHE A 101 19.97 -3.19 -7.65
CA PHE A 101 20.54 -4.34 -6.95
C PHE A 101 21.52 -5.12 -7.84
N ALA A 102 21.28 -5.17 -9.15
CA ALA A 102 22.21 -5.78 -10.10
C ALA A 102 23.58 -5.09 -10.13
N ALA A 103 23.65 -3.81 -9.81
CA ALA A 103 24.88 -3.04 -9.74
C ALA A 103 25.64 -3.21 -8.41
N LEU A 104 25.04 -3.85 -7.41
CA LEU A 104 25.67 -4.09 -6.11
C LEU A 104 26.63 -5.28 -6.17
N THR A 105 27.71 -5.21 -5.40
CA THR A 105 28.59 -6.36 -5.17
C THR A 105 27.86 -7.43 -4.35
N PRO A 106 28.29 -8.72 -4.40
CA PRO A 106 27.72 -9.75 -3.54
C PRO A 106 27.79 -9.40 -2.04
N ALA A 107 28.89 -8.78 -1.59
CA ALA A 107 29.05 -8.33 -0.20
C ALA A 107 28.03 -7.23 0.16
N GLU A 108 27.79 -6.27 -0.72
CA GLU A 108 26.79 -5.22 -0.52
C GLU A 108 25.38 -5.78 -0.45
N ARG A 109 25.04 -6.76 -1.29
CA ARG A 109 23.74 -7.45 -1.25
C ARG A 109 23.53 -8.18 0.07
N GLU A 110 24.56 -8.85 0.58
CA GLU A 110 24.51 -9.55 1.86
C GLU A 110 24.30 -8.57 3.02
N THR A 111 25.04 -7.47 3.04
CA THR A 111 24.87 -6.39 4.03
C THR A 111 23.45 -5.83 3.99
N LEU A 112 22.89 -5.63 2.81
CA LEU A 112 21.52 -5.12 2.64
C LEU A 112 20.48 -6.13 3.14
N ALA A 113 20.68 -7.42 2.88
CA ALA A 113 19.80 -8.49 3.37
C ALA A 113 19.78 -8.55 4.90
N GLU A 114 20.94 -8.44 5.54
CA GLU A 114 21.07 -8.38 7.00
C GLU A 114 20.38 -7.15 7.58
N ALA A 115 20.59 -5.98 6.97
CA ALA A 115 19.93 -4.74 7.38
C ALA A 115 18.40 -4.86 7.26
N THR A 116 17.89 -5.47 6.20
CA THR A 116 16.45 -5.72 6.02
C THR A 116 15.86 -6.58 7.13
N THR A 117 16.60 -7.62 7.55
CA THR A 117 16.20 -8.49 8.67
C THR A 117 16.09 -7.69 9.98
N ILE A 118 17.04 -6.80 10.23
CA ILE A 118 17.03 -5.93 11.41
C ILE A 118 15.86 -4.95 11.36
N LEU A 119 15.63 -4.32 10.22
CA LEU A 119 14.53 -3.36 10.04
C LEU A 119 13.15 -4.02 10.24
N ARG A 120 12.96 -5.25 9.76
CA ARG A 120 11.72 -6.00 10.03
C ARG A 120 11.45 -6.16 11.52
N ARG A 121 12.45 -6.55 12.30
CA ARG A 121 12.29 -6.68 13.75
C ARG A 121 11.84 -5.38 14.42
N LEU A 122 12.22 -4.22 13.88
CA LEU A 122 11.80 -2.92 14.40
C LEU A 122 10.35 -2.57 14.04
N THR A 123 9.86 -3.11 12.93
CA THR A 123 8.49 -2.83 12.46
C THR A 123 7.45 -3.79 13.02
N ASP A 124 7.88 -4.99 13.40
CA ASP A 124 7.00 -6.06 13.92
C ASP A 124 6.74 -5.96 15.44
N GLN A 125 7.22 -4.90 16.08
CA GLN A 125 7.03 -4.64 17.51
C GLN A 125 5.80 -3.77 17.80
#